data_82b9e35598b173465e354ea91bb5c6de
#
_entry.id   82b9e35598b173465e354ea91bb5c6de
#
_cell.length_a   1.000
_cell.length_b   1.000
_cell.length_c   1.000
_cell.angle_alpha   90.00
_cell.angle_beta   90.00
_cell.angle_gamma   90.00
#
_symmetry.space_group_name_H-M   'P 1'
#
loop_
_entity.id
_entity.type
_entity.pdbx_description
1 polymer ?
#
loop_
_entity_poly.entity_id
_entity_poly.type
_entity_poly.pdbx_seq_one_letter_code
_entity_poly.pdbx_strand_id
1 'polypeptide(L)'
;MKVYFLIICLFLYALPSSPRPSTHLKGEGKSIFLIKKDTTKFATSGQESVAKSINIQHLKKGFAKNVLGYFLTSKDTTISHTGVKSISYFEQFGGKRIASIRFVRLHPFGTSLNDTTLDATRWIDKAGNRLHMNTAKSKLRMQVLFKTGDLVNPLLIAENEKLMRDLSYLEDVAFRLESVNGFPDLVNVIIISKDKFEYGVNASADQSYSNLEVVNENMFGLGHRLSIGMAQKNAYLPEMGIYSAYHIENFLGRFINVTVGASDTYLKKGWNFSVEKRFLTSGDENAGGASFDHVSKYNFIADDHPIELDTTIAYISSDLWFAHAFSNKNDLSDKILLNFRYYHQQFSHDANEPAGESQFFRNHDFFLGGVGFSRRNLYKNNLVYGYGVTEDIPYGHLFELKAGLDKSQFGVWPYLGVSISKAIIGNQGGYFCGKFSLDGFLNQASVTQGTFMVSGNFFSKKMYAFGDPFRQFINLEFLSGINRFKEEYLTIDGRFGIRDFYTSDLKGNCRLNLNLEMVRYLKWNLYGFRFTNYIFSDIAFLSDQAKSIFKEDFYAGIGTGFRIFNESLVFKIIDIRLTWFPVRPPEGRIPFGTNLQGLTKSTFDDFLGRKSEIIRYQ
;
A
#
# COMPACT_ATOMS: atom_id res chain seq x y z
N MET A 1 0.15 -12.82 32.92
CA MET A 1 1.55 -13.07 32.52
C MET A 1 1.78 -14.46 31.91
N LYS A 2 1.34 -15.58 32.47
CA LYS A 2 1.59 -16.93 31.90
C LYS A 2 0.90 -17.24 30.54
N VAL A 3 -0.27 -16.69 30.28
CA VAL A 3 -1.02 -16.91 29.01
C VAL A 3 -0.41 -16.12 27.84
N TYR A 4 0.15 -14.96 28.09
CA TYR A 4 0.77 -14.09 27.09
C TYR A 4 2.09 -14.63 26.57
N PHE A 5 2.86 -15.28 27.44
CA PHE A 5 4.09 -15.96 27.07
C PHE A 5 3.82 -17.14 26.11
N LEU A 6 2.68 -17.82 26.31
CA LEU A 6 2.27 -18.95 25.44
C LEU A 6 1.89 -18.49 24.02
N ILE A 7 1.24 -17.33 23.87
CA ILE A 7 0.83 -16.80 22.56
C ILE A 7 2.05 -16.29 21.77
N ILE A 8 2.97 -15.59 22.44
CA ILE A 8 4.24 -15.17 21.83
C ILE A 8 5.09 -16.39 21.48
N CYS A 9 5.13 -17.41 22.33
CA CYS A 9 5.82 -18.67 22.08
C CYS A 9 5.21 -19.46 20.91
N LEU A 10 3.88 -19.48 20.75
CA LEU A 10 3.22 -20.10 19.60
C LEU A 10 3.55 -19.38 18.28
N PHE A 11 3.65 -18.06 18.29
CA PHE A 11 4.09 -17.28 17.12
C PHE A 11 5.58 -17.47 16.84
N LEU A 12 6.43 -17.53 17.86
CA LEU A 12 7.87 -17.77 17.72
C LEU A 12 8.19 -19.22 17.36
N TYR A 13 7.38 -20.19 17.78
CA TYR A 13 7.53 -21.61 17.40
C TYR A 13 7.19 -21.87 15.91
N ALA A 14 6.41 -20.99 15.29
CA ALA A 14 6.13 -21.02 13.86
C ALA A 14 7.26 -20.41 12.99
N LEU A 15 8.29 -19.84 13.59
CA LEU A 15 9.49 -19.41 12.86
C LEU A 15 10.34 -20.66 12.55
N PRO A 16 10.72 -20.89 11.28
CA PRO A 16 11.59 -22.01 10.94
C PRO A 16 12.93 -21.82 11.65
N SER A 17 13.33 -22.78 12.48
CA SER A 17 14.65 -22.83 13.07
C SER A 17 15.70 -22.83 11.96
N SER A 18 16.63 -21.91 11.97
CA SER A 18 17.79 -21.92 11.10
C SER A 18 18.57 -23.23 11.33
N PRO A 19 19.04 -23.93 10.29
CA PRO A 19 19.88 -25.10 10.47
C PRO A 19 21.18 -24.68 11.16
N ARG A 20 21.47 -25.26 12.32
CA ARG A 20 22.76 -25.13 12.96
C ARG A 20 23.85 -25.74 12.04
N PRO A 21 25.03 -25.14 11.92
CA PRO A 21 26.13 -25.77 11.19
C PRO A 21 26.54 -27.02 11.94
N SER A 22 26.42 -28.17 11.28
CA SER A 22 26.93 -29.44 11.76
C SER A 22 28.46 -29.45 11.65
N THR A 23 29.13 -29.55 12.78
CA THR A 23 30.56 -29.89 12.87
C THR A 23 30.82 -31.30 12.37
N HIS A 24 31.81 -31.41 11.52
CA HIS A 24 32.35 -32.66 10.94
C HIS A 24 32.71 -33.72 11.99
N LEU A 25 32.32 -34.96 11.71
CA LEU A 25 33.10 -36.13 12.02
C LEU A 25 33.16 -37.03 10.80
N LYS A 26 34.41 -37.44 10.46
CA LYS A 26 34.81 -38.33 9.38
C LYS A 26 34.30 -39.74 9.61
N GLY A 27 33.92 -40.43 8.52
CA GLY A 27 33.74 -41.88 8.50
C GLY A 27 33.54 -42.36 7.06
N GLU A 28 34.52 -43.15 6.58
CA GLU A 28 34.65 -43.71 5.24
C GLU A 28 33.58 -44.76 4.92
N GLY A 29 33.28 -44.94 3.62
CA GLY A 29 32.76 -46.23 3.13
C GLY A 29 31.84 -46.17 1.91
N LYS A 30 32.43 -46.25 0.72
CA LYS A 30 32.04 -46.97 -0.53
C LYS A 30 30.55 -47.25 -0.84
N SER A 31 30.04 -46.87 -1.94
CA SER A 31 29.94 -47.47 -3.29
C SER A 31 28.66 -47.03 -4.04
N ILE A 32 28.89 -46.49 -5.21
CA ILE A 32 28.28 -46.70 -6.53
C ILE A 32 26.85 -47.28 -6.56
N PHE A 33 25.90 -46.50 -7.11
CA PHE A 33 25.09 -46.92 -8.26
C PHE A 33 24.43 -45.72 -8.98
N LEU A 34 24.68 -45.66 -10.28
CA LEU A 34 24.00 -44.82 -11.28
C LEU A 34 22.57 -45.33 -11.47
N ILE A 35 21.57 -44.44 -11.46
CA ILE A 35 20.39 -44.57 -12.32
C ILE A 35 19.96 -43.20 -12.79
N LYS A 36 19.93 -43.07 -14.10
CA LYS A 36 19.45 -41.98 -14.94
C LYS A 36 17.96 -42.20 -15.17
N LYS A 37 17.21 -41.09 -15.31
CA LYS A 37 15.91 -40.95 -15.95
C LYS A 37 14.66 -40.76 -15.08
N ASP A 38 13.99 -39.72 -15.51
CA ASP A 38 12.57 -39.39 -15.60
C ASP A 38 12.04 -38.33 -14.63
N THR A 39 12.26 -37.08 -15.07
CA THR A 39 11.64 -35.84 -14.51
C THR A 39 10.37 -35.40 -15.25
N THR A 40 9.41 -36.31 -15.50
CA THR A 40 8.16 -35.89 -16.19
C THR A 40 6.86 -36.47 -15.60
N LYS A 41 6.86 -37.02 -14.39
CA LYS A 41 5.63 -37.63 -13.84
C LYS A 41 5.18 -37.15 -12.46
N PHE A 42 5.70 -36.06 -11.92
CA PHE A 42 5.26 -35.57 -10.59
C PHE A 42 4.21 -34.47 -10.57
N ALA A 43 3.70 -34.02 -11.71
CA ALA A 43 2.73 -32.92 -11.78
C ALA A 43 1.24 -33.36 -11.75
N THR A 44 0.95 -34.65 -11.90
CA THR A 44 -0.44 -35.14 -12.04
C THR A 44 -1.01 -35.84 -10.81
N SER A 45 -0.21 -36.26 -9.85
CA SER A 45 -0.71 -37.01 -8.68
C SER A 45 -1.24 -36.11 -7.54
N GLY A 46 -0.89 -34.82 -7.51
CA GLY A 46 -1.32 -33.89 -6.45
C GLY A 46 -2.76 -33.38 -6.61
N GLN A 47 -3.34 -33.47 -7.80
CA GLN A 47 -4.69 -32.97 -8.04
C GLN A 47 -5.80 -33.99 -7.72
N GLU A 48 -5.53 -35.27 -7.85
CA GLU A 48 -6.48 -36.32 -7.47
C GLU A 48 -6.60 -36.53 -5.95
N SER A 49 -5.54 -36.28 -5.19
CA SER A 49 -5.55 -36.50 -3.75
C SER A 49 -6.32 -35.43 -2.97
N VAL A 50 -6.42 -34.17 -3.45
CA VAL A 50 -7.18 -33.10 -2.79
C VAL A 50 -8.68 -33.24 -3.02
N ALA A 51 -9.09 -33.79 -4.15
CA ALA A 51 -10.50 -34.12 -4.41
C ALA A 51 -10.98 -35.34 -3.58
N LYS A 52 -10.06 -36.20 -3.15
CA LYS A 52 -10.38 -37.37 -2.31
C LYS A 52 -10.44 -37.09 -0.80
N SER A 53 -9.88 -35.99 -0.32
CA SER A 53 -9.87 -35.67 1.12
C SER A 53 -11.14 -34.94 1.61
N ILE A 54 -11.96 -34.42 0.70
CA ILE A 54 -13.29 -33.92 1.06
C ILE A 54 -14.28 -35.07 0.82
N ASN A 55 -14.69 -35.72 1.90
CA ASN A 55 -15.65 -36.82 1.85
C ASN A 55 -17.04 -36.29 1.49
N ILE A 56 -17.30 -36.15 0.18
CA ILE A 56 -18.52 -35.57 -0.40
C ILE A 56 -19.68 -36.64 -0.45
N GLN A 57 -19.52 -37.76 0.24
CA GLN A 57 -20.52 -38.84 0.16
C GLN A 57 -21.89 -38.54 0.83
N HIS A 58 -22.02 -37.43 1.60
CA HIS A 58 -23.24 -37.05 2.28
C HIS A 58 -24.02 -35.86 1.69
N LEU A 59 -23.56 -35.25 0.58
CA LEU A 59 -24.34 -34.22 -0.11
C LEU A 59 -25.19 -34.86 -1.21
N LYS A 60 -26.51 -34.63 -1.16
CA LYS A 60 -27.49 -35.14 -2.14
C LYS A 60 -27.01 -34.95 -3.57
N LYS A 61 -26.91 -36.08 -4.28
CA LYS A 61 -26.41 -36.18 -5.67
C LYS A 61 -27.20 -35.26 -6.60
N GLY A 62 -26.53 -34.33 -7.22
CA GLY A 62 -27.04 -33.59 -8.38
C GLY A 62 -26.57 -32.12 -8.40
N PHE A 63 -27.16 -31.28 -7.59
CA PHE A 63 -26.96 -29.81 -7.67
C PHE A 63 -25.65 -29.34 -7.03
N ALA A 64 -25.32 -29.80 -5.83
CA ALA A 64 -24.13 -29.38 -5.10
C ALA A 64 -22.82 -29.83 -5.76
N LYS A 65 -22.78 -31.01 -6.40
CA LYS A 65 -21.58 -31.51 -7.10
C LYS A 65 -21.28 -30.72 -8.38
N ASN A 66 -22.31 -30.29 -9.11
CA ASN A 66 -22.17 -29.47 -10.29
C ASN A 66 -21.79 -28.03 -9.92
N VAL A 67 -22.35 -27.50 -8.84
CA VAL A 67 -22.01 -26.17 -8.31
C VAL A 67 -20.57 -26.15 -7.79
N LEU A 68 -20.15 -27.14 -6.96
CA LEU A 68 -18.77 -27.18 -6.45
C LEU A 68 -17.72 -27.43 -7.55
N GLY A 69 -18.02 -28.28 -8.53
CA GLY A 69 -17.15 -28.53 -9.69
C GLY A 69 -16.98 -27.29 -10.57
N TYR A 70 -17.99 -26.44 -10.65
CA TYR A 70 -17.94 -25.16 -11.36
C TYR A 70 -17.07 -24.11 -10.66
N PHE A 71 -16.96 -24.20 -9.33
CA PHE A 71 -16.22 -23.24 -8.51
C PHE A 71 -14.73 -23.55 -8.35
N LEU A 72 -14.31 -24.80 -8.59
CA LEU A 72 -12.94 -25.25 -8.31
C LEU A 72 -11.99 -25.27 -9.53
N THR A 73 -12.43 -24.80 -10.69
CA THR A 73 -11.61 -24.81 -11.90
C THR A 73 -11.04 -23.43 -12.21
N SER A 74 -9.84 -23.17 -11.70
CA SER A 74 -8.97 -22.17 -12.28
C SER A 74 -7.52 -22.63 -12.18
N LYS A 75 -6.88 -22.82 -13.31
CA LYS A 75 -5.42 -22.91 -13.41
C LYS A 75 -4.86 -21.51 -13.18
N ASP A 76 -4.40 -21.23 -11.96
CA ASP A 76 -3.55 -20.07 -11.72
C ASP A 76 -2.16 -20.37 -12.25
N THR A 77 -1.90 -19.87 -13.42
CA THR A 77 -0.54 -19.75 -13.94
C THR A 77 0.02 -18.41 -13.47
N THR A 78 0.57 -18.37 -12.28
CA THR A 78 1.39 -17.24 -11.82
C THR A 78 2.62 -17.11 -12.72
N ILE A 79 2.94 -15.87 -13.10
CA ILE A 79 4.12 -15.55 -13.91
C ILE A 79 5.36 -16.18 -13.28
N SER A 80 6.16 -16.88 -14.08
CA SER A 80 7.32 -17.68 -13.66
C SER A 80 8.50 -16.85 -13.13
N HIS A 81 8.42 -15.53 -13.06
CA HIS A 81 9.51 -14.62 -12.68
C HIS A 81 9.36 -13.98 -11.30
N THR A 82 8.59 -14.57 -10.39
CA THR A 82 8.49 -14.11 -9.00
C THR A 82 9.64 -14.68 -8.16
N GLY A 83 10.10 -13.90 -7.17
CA GLY A 83 11.20 -14.31 -6.30
C GLY A 83 12.58 -13.91 -6.82
N VAL A 84 12.66 -12.95 -7.75
CA VAL A 84 13.90 -12.48 -8.39
C VAL A 84 13.95 -10.94 -8.44
N LYS A 85 15.16 -10.39 -8.60
CA LYS A 85 15.32 -8.96 -8.88
C LYS A 85 14.61 -8.61 -10.18
N SER A 86 13.88 -7.51 -10.22
CA SER A 86 13.09 -7.09 -11.39
C SER A 86 13.93 -6.90 -12.65
N ILE A 87 15.19 -6.50 -12.49
CA ILE A 87 16.13 -6.28 -13.58
C ILE A 87 16.64 -7.58 -14.23
N SER A 88 16.70 -8.69 -13.48
CA SER A 88 17.45 -9.92 -13.88
C SER A 88 17.02 -10.51 -15.22
N TYR A 89 15.73 -10.42 -15.56
CA TYR A 89 15.23 -10.90 -16.86
C TYR A 89 15.75 -10.04 -18.02
N PHE A 90 15.88 -8.74 -17.81
CA PHE A 90 16.23 -7.77 -18.85
C PHE A 90 17.74 -7.64 -19.07
N GLU A 91 18.57 -8.06 -18.10
CA GLU A 91 20.04 -7.96 -18.17
C GLU A 91 20.62 -8.64 -19.41
N GLN A 92 20.08 -9.81 -19.83
CA GLN A 92 20.54 -10.54 -21.01
C GLN A 92 20.32 -9.79 -22.34
N PHE A 93 19.49 -8.77 -22.35
CA PHE A 93 19.20 -7.94 -23.53
C PHE A 93 19.89 -6.57 -23.47
N GLY A 94 20.65 -6.29 -22.41
CA GLY A 94 21.32 -5.03 -22.19
C GLY A 94 22.19 -4.60 -23.38
N GLY A 95 22.08 -3.32 -23.79
CA GLY A 95 22.82 -2.76 -24.91
C GLY A 95 22.34 -3.12 -26.31
N LYS A 96 21.40 -4.08 -26.49
CA LYS A 96 20.77 -4.36 -27.80
C LYS A 96 19.84 -3.21 -28.19
N ARG A 97 19.62 -3.02 -29.49
CA ARG A 97 18.75 -1.94 -30.01
C ARG A 97 17.30 -2.42 -30.13
N ILE A 98 16.36 -1.59 -29.74
CA ILE A 98 14.91 -1.85 -29.85
C ILE A 98 14.48 -1.68 -31.31
N ALA A 99 14.11 -2.78 -31.97
CA ALA A 99 13.65 -2.80 -33.35
C ALA A 99 12.17 -2.41 -33.46
N SER A 100 11.32 -2.91 -32.54
CA SER A 100 9.89 -2.58 -32.52
C SER A 100 9.30 -2.64 -31.13
N ILE A 101 8.17 -1.92 -30.94
CA ILE A 101 7.36 -1.98 -29.69
C ILE A 101 5.94 -2.35 -30.10
N ARG A 102 5.45 -3.49 -29.58
CA ARG A 102 4.11 -4.01 -29.86
C ARG A 102 3.29 -4.06 -28.57
N PHE A 103 2.02 -3.67 -28.63
CA PHE A 103 1.07 -3.71 -27.52
C PHE A 103 0.07 -4.85 -27.73
N VAL A 104 -0.04 -5.72 -26.72
CA VAL A 104 -1.07 -6.76 -26.60
C VAL A 104 -1.95 -6.35 -25.42
N ARG A 105 -3.22 -6.02 -25.71
CA ARG A 105 -4.20 -5.60 -24.69
C ARG A 105 -5.15 -6.76 -24.41
N LEU A 106 -5.26 -7.12 -23.15
CA LEU A 106 -6.12 -8.18 -22.69
C LEU A 106 -7.34 -7.61 -21.96
N HIS A 107 -8.48 -8.23 -22.16
CA HIS A 107 -9.70 -7.89 -21.43
C HIS A 107 -9.60 -8.24 -19.95
N PRO A 108 -10.42 -7.63 -19.06
CA PRO A 108 -10.42 -7.91 -17.63
C PRO A 108 -10.70 -9.37 -17.28
N PHE A 109 -11.63 -10.01 -18.01
CA PHE A 109 -12.13 -11.32 -17.63
C PHE A 109 -11.74 -12.42 -18.62
N GLY A 110 -11.38 -13.59 -18.10
CA GLY A 110 -11.11 -14.80 -18.88
C GLY A 110 -9.76 -14.83 -19.60
N THR A 111 -8.90 -13.83 -19.42
CA THR A 111 -7.60 -13.68 -20.09
C THR A 111 -6.44 -13.88 -19.13
N SER A 112 -5.23 -14.11 -19.65
CA SER A 112 -4.01 -14.30 -18.86
C SER A 112 -2.79 -13.68 -19.53
N LEU A 113 -1.90 -13.05 -18.73
CA LEU A 113 -0.62 -12.53 -19.26
C LEU A 113 0.34 -13.64 -19.72
N ASN A 114 0.21 -14.85 -19.15
CA ASN A 114 1.07 -15.98 -19.50
C ASN A 114 0.66 -16.63 -20.81
N ASP A 115 -0.63 -16.65 -21.07
CA ASP A 115 -1.21 -17.19 -22.30
C ASP A 115 -2.21 -16.17 -22.89
N THR A 116 -1.72 -15.39 -23.83
CA THR A 116 -2.49 -14.34 -24.49
C THR A 116 -3.54 -14.86 -25.49
N THR A 117 -3.60 -16.18 -25.69
CA THR A 117 -4.60 -16.83 -26.55
C THR A 117 -5.88 -17.19 -25.79
N LEU A 118 -5.84 -17.13 -24.45
CA LEU A 118 -7.02 -17.38 -23.63
C LEU A 118 -8.03 -16.24 -23.76
N ASP A 119 -9.31 -16.61 -23.87
CA ASP A 119 -10.43 -15.67 -23.93
C ASP A 119 -11.56 -16.12 -22.98
N ALA A 120 -12.50 -15.20 -22.76
CA ALA A 120 -13.66 -15.43 -21.91
C ALA A 120 -14.54 -16.55 -22.47
N THR A 121 -14.74 -17.60 -21.68
CA THR A 121 -15.62 -18.72 -22.02
C THR A 121 -17.00 -18.56 -21.39
N ARG A 122 -17.07 -18.05 -20.15
CA ARG A 122 -18.30 -17.89 -19.39
C ARG A 122 -19.11 -16.69 -19.89
N TRP A 123 -20.43 -16.81 -19.87
CA TRP A 123 -21.31 -15.73 -20.32
C TRP A 123 -21.15 -14.42 -19.55
N ILE A 124 -20.93 -14.51 -18.21
CA ILE A 124 -20.74 -13.33 -17.36
C ILE A 124 -19.43 -12.58 -17.68
N ASP A 125 -18.34 -13.31 -17.97
CA ASP A 125 -17.07 -12.74 -18.39
C ASP A 125 -17.21 -12.03 -19.73
N LYS A 126 -17.94 -12.65 -20.69
CA LYS A 126 -18.25 -12.05 -21.99
C LYS A 126 -19.11 -10.80 -21.86
N ALA A 127 -20.09 -10.81 -20.97
CA ALA A 127 -20.92 -9.64 -20.70
C ALA A 127 -20.10 -8.49 -20.08
N GLY A 128 -19.27 -8.79 -19.09
CA GLY A 128 -18.34 -7.81 -18.51
C GLY A 128 -17.38 -7.22 -19.53
N ASN A 129 -16.75 -8.07 -20.38
CA ASN A 129 -15.85 -7.61 -21.43
C ASN A 129 -16.54 -6.76 -22.50
N ARG A 130 -17.84 -6.96 -22.77
CA ARG A 130 -18.62 -6.11 -23.69
C ARG A 130 -18.92 -4.73 -23.14
N LEU A 131 -19.11 -4.63 -21.83
CA LEU A 131 -19.37 -3.36 -21.13
C LEU A 131 -18.06 -2.59 -20.89
N HIS A 132 -16.92 -3.28 -20.89
CA HIS A 132 -15.61 -2.71 -20.64
C HIS A 132 -15.10 -1.91 -21.85
N MET A 133 -14.56 -0.72 -21.57
CA MET A 133 -13.87 0.10 -22.55
C MET A 133 -12.36 -0.11 -22.46
N ASN A 134 -11.79 -0.79 -23.44
CA ASN A 134 -10.33 -1.04 -23.48
C ASN A 134 -9.52 0.25 -23.40
N THR A 135 -8.45 0.21 -22.62
CA THR A 135 -7.47 1.30 -22.56
C THR A 135 -6.92 1.60 -23.95
N ALA A 136 -6.93 2.87 -24.34
CA ALA A 136 -6.47 3.31 -25.65
C ALA A 136 -4.98 3.01 -25.85
N LYS A 137 -4.59 2.53 -27.04
CA LYS A 137 -3.16 2.28 -27.37
C LYS A 137 -2.31 3.53 -27.23
N SER A 138 -2.86 4.69 -27.58
CA SER A 138 -2.19 6.00 -27.40
C SER A 138 -1.89 6.27 -25.93
N LYS A 139 -2.83 5.96 -25.02
CA LYS A 139 -2.62 6.11 -23.59
C LYS A 139 -1.52 5.18 -23.05
N LEU A 140 -1.54 3.90 -23.45
CA LEU A 140 -0.47 2.96 -23.09
C LEU A 140 0.90 3.41 -23.64
N ARG A 141 0.93 3.93 -24.88
CA ARG A 141 2.19 4.43 -25.47
C ARG A 141 2.74 5.64 -24.71
N MET A 142 1.90 6.50 -24.17
CA MET A 142 2.31 7.63 -23.30
C MET A 142 2.96 7.18 -21.99
N GLN A 143 2.75 5.93 -21.57
CA GLN A 143 3.34 5.37 -20.34
C GLN A 143 4.72 4.75 -20.59
N VAL A 144 5.13 4.59 -21.86
CA VAL A 144 6.41 3.96 -22.21
C VAL A 144 7.53 4.99 -22.23
N LEU A 145 8.60 4.73 -21.48
CA LEU A 145 9.74 5.63 -21.28
C LEU A 145 10.85 5.48 -22.33
N PHE A 146 10.71 4.54 -23.26
CA PHE A 146 11.67 4.27 -24.32
C PHE A 146 10.97 4.23 -25.69
N LYS A 147 11.74 4.34 -26.75
CA LYS A 147 11.25 4.34 -28.14
C LYS A 147 12.02 3.36 -29.01
N THR A 148 11.49 3.09 -30.19
CA THR A 148 12.18 2.34 -31.26
C THR A 148 13.49 3.05 -31.61
N GLY A 149 14.57 2.29 -31.71
CA GLY A 149 15.93 2.77 -31.96
C GLY A 149 16.77 2.98 -30.69
N ASP A 150 16.18 3.08 -29.51
CA ASP A 150 16.93 3.20 -28.26
C ASP A 150 17.66 1.89 -27.92
N LEU A 151 18.73 2.01 -27.13
CA LEU A 151 19.40 0.84 -26.54
C LEU A 151 18.63 0.36 -25.32
N VAL A 152 18.56 -0.96 -25.15
CA VAL A 152 17.95 -1.59 -23.98
C VAL A 152 18.75 -1.23 -22.73
N ASN A 153 18.14 -0.44 -21.85
CA ASN A 153 18.59 -0.23 -20.48
C ASN A 153 17.72 -1.13 -19.57
N PRO A 154 18.30 -2.19 -18.99
CA PRO A 154 17.54 -3.17 -18.18
C PRO A 154 16.82 -2.54 -16.97
N LEU A 155 17.45 -1.56 -16.31
CA LEU A 155 16.84 -0.87 -15.17
C LEU A 155 15.63 -0.04 -15.61
N LEU A 156 15.77 0.76 -16.67
CA LEU A 156 14.69 1.59 -17.19
C LEU A 156 13.49 0.75 -17.62
N ILE A 157 13.74 -0.41 -18.28
CA ILE A 157 12.65 -1.31 -18.72
C ILE A 157 11.96 -1.93 -17.51
N ALA A 158 12.69 -2.40 -16.50
CA ALA A 158 12.12 -2.96 -15.29
C ALA A 158 11.29 -1.93 -14.51
N GLU A 159 11.78 -0.71 -14.39
CA GLU A 159 11.05 0.40 -13.74
C GLU A 159 9.81 0.82 -14.52
N ASN A 160 9.90 0.86 -15.85
CA ASN A 160 8.76 1.17 -16.70
C ASN A 160 7.67 0.08 -16.63
N GLU A 161 8.06 -1.18 -16.56
CA GLU A 161 7.12 -2.29 -16.36
C GLU A 161 6.38 -2.14 -15.01
N LYS A 162 7.10 -1.81 -13.92
CA LYS A 162 6.49 -1.48 -12.62
C LYS A 162 5.56 -0.27 -12.74
N LEU A 163 6.02 0.82 -13.34
CA LEU A 163 5.23 2.03 -13.52
C LEU A 163 3.88 1.73 -14.18
N MET A 164 3.89 0.90 -15.23
CA MET A 164 2.64 0.51 -15.89
C MET A 164 1.78 -0.43 -15.04
N ARG A 165 2.37 -1.28 -14.19
CA ARG A 165 1.58 -2.10 -13.24
C ARG A 165 0.95 -1.28 -12.12
N ASP A 166 1.57 -0.17 -11.74
CA ASP A 166 1.04 0.72 -10.69
C ASP A 166 -0.17 1.55 -11.16
N LEU A 167 -0.48 1.58 -12.46
CA LEU A 167 -1.63 2.30 -13.00
C LEU A 167 -2.94 1.71 -12.47
N SER A 168 -3.82 2.56 -11.96
CA SER A 168 -5.05 2.13 -11.25
C SER A 168 -6.01 1.32 -12.14
N TYR A 169 -5.99 1.58 -13.45
CA TYR A 169 -6.86 0.96 -14.44
C TYR A 169 -6.28 -0.33 -15.08
N LEU A 170 -5.05 -0.72 -14.75
CA LEU A 170 -4.46 -1.99 -15.18
C LEU A 170 -4.42 -3.00 -14.02
N GLU A 171 -4.73 -4.25 -14.32
CA GLU A 171 -4.63 -5.35 -13.35
C GLU A 171 -3.19 -5.81 -13.21
N ASP A 172 -2.53 -6.06 -14.34
CA ASP A 172 -1.14 -6.47 -14.38
C ASP A 172 -0.54 -6.15 -15.77
N VAL A 173 0.80 -6.05 -15.82
CA VAL A 173 1.57 -5.77 -17.03
C VAL A 173 2.82 -6.62 -17.07
N ALA A 174 3.15 -7.14 -18.25
CA ALA A 174 4.40 -7.86 -18.49
C ALA A 174 5.09 -7.36 -19.77
N PHE A 175 6.40 -7.14 -19.66
CA PHE A 175 7.25 -6.84 -20.81
C PHE A 175 8.02 -8.09 -21.22
N ARG A 176 7.87 -8.50 -22.49
CA ARG A 176 8.63 -9.60 -23.09
C ARG A 176 9.55 -9.04 -24.16
N LEU A 177 10.81 -9.44 -24.09
CA LEU A 177 11.82 -9.09 -25.07
C LEU A 177 12.17 -10.33 -25.89
N GLU A 178 12.16 -10.21 -27.21
CA GLU A 178 12.45 -11.28 -28.15
C GLU A 178 13.55 -10.83 -29.11
N SER A 179 14.63 -11.62 -29.24
CA SER A 179 15.67 -11.34 -30.23
C SER A 179 15.11 -11.47 -31.65
N VAL A 180 15.55 -10.62 -32.54
CA VAL A 180 15.13 -10.65 -33.96
C VAL A 180 15.93 -11.71 -34.68
N ASN A 181 15.26 -12.64 -35.38
CA ASN A 181 15.93 -13.69 -36.12
C ASN A 181 16.89 -13.10 -37.17
N GLY A 182 18.14 -13.56 -37.17
CA GLY A 182 19.19 -13.08 -38.07
C GLY A 182 19.86 -11.77 -37.66
N PHE A 183 19.41 -11.10 -36.58
CA PHE A 183 19.97 -9.84 -36.07
C PHE A 183 20.17 -9.89 -34.55
N PRO A 184 21.31 -10.40 -34.07
CA PRO A 184 21.55 -10.66 -32.65
C PRO A 184 21.53 -9.37 -31.79
N ASP A 185 21.80 -8.20 -32.39
CA ASP A 185 21.84 -6.90 -31.71
C ASP A 185 20.49 -6.19 -31.69
N LEU A 186 19.42 -6.81 -32.27
CA LEU A 186 18.08 -6.26 -32.30
C LEU A 186 17.12 -7.05 -31.41
N VAL A 187 16.21 -6.32 -30.75
CA VAL A 187 15.15 -6.92 -29.96
C VAL A 187 13.81 -6.27 -30.23
N ASN A 188 12.75 -7.08 -30.25
CA ASN A 188 11.36 -6.62 -30.21
C ASN A 188 10.89 -6.58 -28.77
N VAL A 189 10.22 -5.49 -28.38
CA VAL A 189 9.58 -5.36 -27.06
C VAL A 189 8.08 -5.57 -27.23
N ILE A 190 7.54 -6.55 -26.51
CA ILE A 190 6.11 -6.85 -26.47
C ILE A 190 5.60 -6.46 -25.11
N ILE A 191 4.72 -5.47 -25.07
CA ILE A 191 4.07 -4.97 -23.85
C ILE A 191 2.70 -5.61 -23.78
N ILE A 192 2.50 -6.50 -22.82
CA ILE A 192 1.24 -7.19 -22.56
C ILE A 192 0.59 -6.51 -21.38
N SER A 193 -0.58 -5.93 -21.56
CA SER A 193 -1.35 -5.29 -20.48
C SER A 193 -2.71 -5.95 -20.33
N LYS A 194 -3.14 -6.14 -19.09
CA LYS A 194 -4.47 -6.61 -18.74
C LYS A 194 -5.21 -5.48 -18.03
N ASP A 195 -6.34 -5.07 -18.60
CA ASP A 195 -7.16 -4.01 -18.02
C ASP A 195 -7.93 -4.50 -16.79
N LYS A 196 -8.28 -3.59 -15.88
CA LYS A 196 -9.33 -3.81 -14.88
C LYS A 196 -10.67 -3.42 -15.46
N PHE A 197 -11.74 -4.00 -14.94
CA PHE A 197 -13.08 -3.50 -15.21
C PHE A 197 -13.23 -2.14 -14.51
N GLU A 198 -13.49 -1.09 -15.28
CA GLU A 198 -13.33 0.29 -14.88
C GLU A 198 -14.32 0.80 -13.82
N TYR A 199 -15.48 0.16 -13.71
CA TYR A 199 -16.51 0.59 -12.74
C TYR A 199 -16.34 -0.10 -11.40
N GLY A 200 -16.41 0.68 -10.33
CA GLY A 200 -16.38 0.21 -8.96
C GLY A 200 -17.43 0.89 -8.09
N VAL A 201 -17.86 0.21 -7.05
CA VAL A 201 -18.73 0.74 -6.01
C VAL A 201 -18.06 0.47 -4.66
N ASN A 202 -17.86 1.51 -3.89
CA ASN A 202 -17.37 1.43 -2.52
C ASN A 202 -18.49 1.85 -1.58
N ALA A 203 -18.75 1.04 -0.56
CA ALA A 203 -19.70 1.35 0.49
C ALA A 203 -19.04 1.13 1.85
N SER A 204 -19.33 1.99 2.79
CA SER A 204 -18.96 1.83 4.19
C SER A 204 -20.06 2.41 5.07
N ALA A 205 -20.28 1.79 6.22
CA ALA A 205 -21.21 2.26 7.21
C ALA A 205 -20.69 1.92 8.61
N ASP A 206 -20.84 2.85 9.52
CA ASP A 206 -20.63 2.66 10.95
C ASP A 206 -21.79 3.29 11.74
N GLN A 207 -21.65 3.41 13.07
CA GLN A 207 -22.69 4.00 13.90
C GLN A 207 -22.89 5.50 13.64
N SER A 208 -21.86 6.19 13.16
CA SER A 208 -21.84 7.64 13.02
C SER A 208 -22.18 8.11 11.61
N TYR A 209 -21.75 7.36 10.58
CA TYR A 209 -21.97 7.74 9.18
C TYR A 209 -22.01 6.56 8.23
N SER A 210 -22.61 6.78 7.07
CA SER A 210 -22.62 5.87 5.93
C SER A 210 -22.10 6.57 4.69
N ASN A 211 -21.39 5.87 3.85
CA ASN A 211 -20.82 6.37 2.62
C ASN A 211 -21.04 5.39 1.46
N LEU A 212 -21.41 5.93 0.31
CA LEU A 212 -21.52 5.20 -0.96
C LEU A 212 -20.81 5.99 -2.05
N GLU A 213 -19.82 5.37 -2.71
CA GLU A 213 -19.04 5.96 -3.79
C GLU A 213 -19.11 5.10 -5.04
N VAL A 214 -19.36 5.71 -6.18
CA VAL A 214 -19.22 5.10 -7.51
C VAL A 214 -17.97 5.65 -8.17
N VAL A 215 -17.15 4.77 -8.70
CA VAL A 215 -15.86 5.12 -9.31
C VAL A 215 -15.79 4.56 -10.73
N ASN A 216 -15.24 5.36 -11.65
CA ASN A 216 -14.74 4.88 -12.93
C ASN A 216 -13.24 5.18 -13.01
N GLU A 217 -12.41 4.14 -13.10
CA GLU A 217 -10.93 4.26 -13.12
C GLU A 217 -10.34 4.47 -14.51
N ASN A 218 -11.13 4.32 -15.57
CA ASN A 218 -10.63 4.38 -16.95
C ASN A 218 -11.63 5.08 -17.88
N MET A 219 -12.06 6.27 -17.50
CA MET A 219 -13.08 7.01 -18.24
C MET A 219 -12.67 7.18 -19.71
N PHE A 220 -13.53 6.73 -20.62
CA PHE A 220 -13.30 6.72 -22.08
C PHE A 220 -12.04 5.97 -22.55
N GLY A 221 -11.49 5.04 -21.75
CA GLY A 221 -10.23 4.36 -22.08
C GLY A 221 -8.98 5.25 -21.99
N LEU A 222 -9.10 6.43 -21.35
CA LEU A 222 -8.03 7.43 -21.25
C LEU A 222 -7.24 7.34 -19.93
N GLY A 223 -7.57 6.39 -19.04
CA GLY A 223 -6.96 6.28 -17.72
C GLY A 223 -7.26 7.49 -16.83
N HIS A 224 -8.42 8.13 -17.01
CA HIS A 224 -8.90 9.18 -16.13
C HIS A 224 -9.84 8.56 -15.10
N ARG A 225 -9.71 8.95 -13.85
CA ARG A 225 -10.57 8.50 -12.76
C ARG A 225 -11.61 9.56 -12.43
N LEU A 226 -12.86 9.15 -12.36
CA LEU A 226 -13.97 9.94 -11.82
C LEU A 226 -14.55 9.19 -10.62
N SER A 227 -14.66 9.84 -9.48
CA SER A 227 -15.42 9.35 -8.33
C SER A 227 -16.53 10.32 -7.96
N ILE A 228 -17.71 9.77 -7.65
CA ILE A 228 -18.86 10.53 -7.14
C ILE A 228 -19.38 9.75 -5.94
N GLY A 229 -19.51 10.42 -4.81
CA GLY A 229 -19.94 9.77 -3.58
C GLY A 229 -21.00 10.59 -2.85
N MET A 230 -21.73 9.88 -1.99
CA MET A 230 -22.71 10.41 -1.06
C MET A 230 -22.30 9.98 0.35
N ALA A 231 -22.29 10.92 1.28
CA ALA A 231 -22.06 10.67 2.70
C ALA A 231 -23.27 11.08 3.51
N GLN A 232 -23.67 10.23 4.45
CA GLN A 232 -24.82 10.48 5.33
C GLN A 232 -24.40 10.38 6.79
N LYS A 233 -24.76 11.35 7.60
CA LYS A 233 -24.63 11.29 9.06
C LYS A 233 -25.76 10.43 9.63
N ASN A 234 -25.38 9.38 10.38
CA ASN A 234 -26.33 8.44 11.01
C ASN A 234 -26.74 8.94 12.40
N ALA A 235 -27.30 10.14 12.49
CA ALA A 235 -27.76 10.75 13.73
C ALA A 235 -29.29 10.87 13.73
N TYR A 236 -29.85 11.35 14.85
CA TYR A 236 -31.29 11.61 15.00
C TYR A 236 -31.88 12.50 13.90
N LEU A 237 -31.07 13.42 13.36
CA LEU A 237 -31.38 14.20 12.15
C LEU A 237 -30.32 13.81 11.08
N PRO A 238 -30.66 12.90 10.18
CA PRO A 238 -29.73 12.48 9.14
C PRO A 238 -29.45 13.64 8.18
N GLU A 239 -28.18 13.97 8.00
CA GLU A 239 -27.69 14.96 7.04
C GLU A 239 -26.97 14.23 5.92
N MET A 240 -27.40 14.49 4.68
CA MET A 240 -26.83 13.88 3.48
C MET A 240 -26.00 14.92 2.73
N GLY A 241 -24.85 14.51 2.22
CA GLY A 241 -23.99 15.36 1.40
C GLY A 241 -23.37 14.58 0.25
N ILE A 242 -22.83 15.32 -0.71
CA ILE A 242 -22.18 14.76 -1.91
C ILE A 242 -20.74 15.22 -2.01
N TYR A 243 -19.91 14.39 -2.64
CA TYR A 243 -18.55 14.75 -3.01
C TYR A 243 -18.19 14.14 -4.37
N SER A 244 -17.24 14.76 -5.05
CA SER A 244 -16.70 14.25 -6.31
C SER A 244 -15.23 14.57 -6.46
N ALA A 245 -14.50 13.71 -7.18
CA ALA A 245 -13.12 13.96 -7.57
C ALA A 245 -12.86 13.47 -8.98
N TYR A 246 -12.09 14.23 -9.74
CA TYR A 246 -11.61 13.89 -11.06
C TYR A 246 -10.09 13.91 -11.07
N HIS A 247 -9.49 12.79 -11.47
CA HIS A 247 -8.04 12.60 -11.49
C HIS A 247 -7.58 12.20 -12.88
N ILE A 248 -6.56 12.89 -13.38
CA ILE A 248 -5.88 12.60 -14.64
C ILE A 248 -4.48 12.14 -14.31
N GLU A 249 -4.18 10.90 -14.62
CA GLU A 249 -2.84 10.35 -14.50
C GLU A 249 -2.07 10.54 -15.82
N ASN A 250 -0.83 11.01 -15.72
CA ASN A 250 0.05 11.29 -16.86
C ASN A 250 -0.60 12.22 -17.89
N PHE A 251 -0.90 13.45 -17.48
CA PHE A 251 -1.47 14.48 -18.33
C PHE A 251 -0.53 14.80 -19.49
N LEU A 252 -1.05 14.70 -20.72
CA LEU A 252 -0.33 14.91 -21.98
C LEU A 252 0.97 14.07 -22.14
N GLY A 253 1.09 12.93 -21.47
CA GLY A 253 2.28 12.07 -21.55
C GLY A 253 3.53 12.64 -20.87
N ARG A 254 3.38 13.62 -19.96
CA ARG A 254 4.49 14.28 -19.25
C ARG A 254 4.67 13.78 -17.82
N PHE A 255 3.94 12.73 -17.44
CA PHE A 255 3.92 12.16 -16.08
C PHE A 255 3.52 13.19 -15.01
N ILE A 256 2.66 14.11 -15.38
CA ILE A 256 2.03 15.08 -14.49
C ILE A 256 0.65 14.56 -14.13
N ASN A 257 0.37 14.46 -12.85
CA ASN A 257 -0.95 14.10 -12.35
C ASN A 257 -1.73 15.37 -12.01
N VAL A 258 -3.01 15.41 -12.36
CA VAL A 258 -3.90 16.54 -12.07
C VAL A 258 -5.11 16.00 -11.31
N THR A 259 -5.45 16.62 -10.19
CA THR A 259 -6.64 16.26 -9.42
C THR A 259 -7.48 17.51 -9.15
N VAL A 260 -8.80 17.39 -9.32
CA VAL A 260 -9.79 18.38 -8.92
C VAL A 260 -10.84 17.67 -8.09
N GLY A 261 -11.18 18.21 -6.93
CA GLY A 261 -12.21 17.66 -6.07
C GLY A 261 -13.11 18.74 -5.49
N ALA A 262 -14.34 18.35 -5.20
CA ALA A 262 -15.30 19.19 -4.49
C ALA A 262 -16.13 18.32 -3.53
N SER A 263 -16.50 18.89 -2.40
CA SER A 263 -17.31 18.21 -1.38
C SER A 263 -18.27 19.20 -0.74
N ASP A 264 -19.49 18.75 -0.55
CA ASP A 264 -20.51 19.41 0.29
C ASP A 264 -21.16 18.32 1.13
N THR A 265 -20.51 17.98 2.25
CA THR A 265 -20.96 16.98 3.20
C THR A 265 -21.00 17.60 4.59
N TYR A 266 -21.69 16.95 5.51
CA TYR A 266 -21.71 17.40 6.91
C TYR A 266 -20.33 17.47 7.57
N LEU A 267 -19.36 16.63 7.12
CA LEU A 267 -17.99 16.63 7.65
C LEU A 267 -17.08 17.66 6.99
N LYS A 268 -17.28 17.91 5.68
CA LYS A 268 -16.35 18.72 4.90
C LYS A 268 -17.09 19.41 3.75
N LYS A 269 -16.95 20.74 3.67
CA LYS A 269 -17.34 21.53 2.52
C LYS A 269 -16.09 22.16 1.91
N GLY A 270 -16.01 22.20 0.59
CA GLY A 270 -14.90 22.86 -0.07
C GLY A 270 -14.48 22.21 -1.39
N TRP A 271 -13.36 22.67 -1.88
CA TRP A 271 -12.76 22.19 -3.11
C TRP A 271 -11.24 22.05 -2.96
N ASN A 272 -10.66 21.21 -3.78
CA ASN A 272 -9.20 21.06 -3.88
C ASN A 272 -8.78 20.96 -5.35
N PHE A 273 -7.58 21.48 -5.62
CA PHE A 273 -6.90 21.36 -6.90
C PHE A 273 -5.46 20.99 -6.66
N SER A 274 -4.93 20.02 -7.39
CA SER A 274 -3.51 19.67 -7.31
C SER A 274 -2.95 19.27 -8.66
N VAL A 275 -1.69 19.65 -8.86
CA VAL A 275 -0.85 19.25 -9.99
C VAL A 275 0.46 18.73 -9.43
N GLU A 276 0.86 17.51 -9.80
CA GLU A 276 2.04 16.89 -9.24
C GLU A 276 2.79 16.05 -10.28
N LYS A 277 4.10 16.20 -10.35
CA LYS A 277 5.03 15.28 -11.01
C LYS A 277 5.93 14.66 -9.96
N ARG A 278 5.88 13.35 -9.80
CA ARG A 278 6.72 12.59 -8.86
C ARG A 278 7.95 12.03 -9.55
N PHE A 279 8.97 11.66 -8.78
CA PHE A 279 9.97 10.74 -9.26
C PHE A 279 9.33 9.37 -9.45
N LEU A 280 9.37 8.85 -10.65
CA LEU A 280 8.77 7.55 -11.01
C LEU A 280 9.85 6.49 -11.26
N THR A 281 10.99 6.94 -11.81
CA THR A 281 12.11 6.09 -12.15
C THR A 281 13.41 6.61 -11.57
N SER A 282 14.41 5.75 -11.55
CA SER A 282 15.77 6.14 -11.16
C SER A 282 16.43 7.10 -12.15
N GLY A 283 15.88 7.27 -13.36
CA GLY A 283 16.33 8.25 -14.34
C GLY A 283 15.74 9.65 -14.21
N ASP A 284 14.70 9.83 -13.37
CA ASP A 284 14.07 11.14 -13.22
C ASP A 284 14.96 12.10 -12.43
N GLU A 285 15.14 13.32 -12.98
CA GLU A 285 15.94 14.38 -12.38
C GLU A 285 15.08 15.41 -11.63
N ASN A 286 13.83 15.64 -12.06
CA ASN A 286 12.99 16.68 -11.51
C ASN A 286 11.61 16.17 -11.12
N ALA A 287 11.16 16.58 -9.94
CA ALA A 287 9.82 16.39 -9.42
C ALA A 287 9.32 17.71 -8.82
N GLY A 288 8.01 17.85 -8.69
CA GLY A 288 7.43 19.05 -8.09
C GLY A 288 5.92 19.03 -8.16
N GLY A 289 5.28 19.94 -7.44
CA GLY A 289 3.84 20.02 -7.42
C GLY A 289 3.32 21.29 -6.76
N ALA A 290 2.04 21.51 -7.00
CA ALA A 290 1.26 22.57 -6.38
C ALA A 290 -0.09 22.00 -5.97
N SER A 291 -0.54 22.31 -4.77
CA SER A 291 -1.92 22.07 -4.34
C SER A 291 -2.52 23.29 -3.67
N PHE A 292 -3.82 23.45 -3.86
CA PHE A 292 -4.63 24.51 -3.29
C PHE A 292 -5.90 23.87 -2.74
N ASP A 293 -6.19 24.16 -1.47
CA ASP A 293 -7.37 23.66 -0.77
C ASP A 293 -8.13 24.81 -0.16
N HIS A 294 -9.44 24.80 -0.33
CA HIS A 294 -10.39 25.64 0.40
C HIS A 294 -11.35 24.72 1.12
N VAL A 295 -11.28 24.69 2.43
CA VAL A 295 -11.97 23.69 3.24
C VAL A 295 -12.66 24.34 4.42
N SER A 296 -13.90 23.94 4.65
CA SER A 296 -14.64 24.16 5.87
C SER A 296 -14.97 22.81 6.47
N LYS A 297 -14.48 22.53 7.68
CA LYS A 297 -14.72 21.28 8.38
C LYS A 297 -15.52 21.54 9.65
N TYR A 298 -16.50 20.71 9.88
CA TYR A 298 -17.16 20.58 11.16
C TYR A 298 -16.35 19.59 12.00
N ASN A 299 -16.01 19.94 13.23
CA ASN A 299 -15.15 19.15 14.10
C ASN A 299 -13.74 18.97 13.54
N PHE A 300 -12.89 19.97 13.71
CA PHE A 300 -11.51 19.93 13.27
C PHE A 300 -10.59 19.37 14.37
N ILE A 301 -10.26 18.10 14.28
CA ILE A 301 -8.89 17.65 14.58
C ILE A 301 -8.54 16.63 13.52
N ALA A 302 -7.32 16.80 13.02
CA ALA A 302 -6.66 15.94 12.05
C ALA A 302 -7.49 14.76 11.57
N ASP A 303 -7.62 14.52 10.32
CA ASP A 303 -8.54 13.66 9.56
C ASP A 303 -9.10 12.38 10.22
N ASP A 304 -8.70 12.04 11.45
CA ASP A 304 -9.00 10.76 12.10
C ASP A 304 -9.53 10.87 13.57
N HIS A 305 -9.53 12.05 14.19
CA HIS A 305 -10.05 12.20 15.56
C HIS A 305 -10.99 13.41 15.67
N PRO A 306 -12.31 13.17 15.79
CA PRO A 306 -13.24 14.26 16.02
C PRO A 306 -13.07 14.80 17.45
N ILE A 307 -12.53 16.00 17.61
CA ILE A 307 -12.96 16.83 18.73
C ILE A 307 -14.33 17.36 18.33
N GLU A 308 -15.34 17.09 19.15
CA GLU A 308 -16.62 17.76 19.05
C GLU A 308 -16.45 19.24 19.44
N LEU A 309 -15.95 20.03 18.50
CA LEU A 309 -16.11 21.47 18.55
C LEU A 309 -17.48 21.75 17.95
N ASP A 310 -18.34 22.43 18.68
CA ASP A 310 -19.62 22.93 18.14
C ASP A 310 -19.43 24.01 17.06
N THR A 311 -18.24 24.17 16.52
CA THR A 311 -17.81 25.21 15.59
C THR A 311 -17.22 24.65 14.31
N THR A 312 -17.56 25.30 13.21
CA THR A 312 -16.98 25.00 11.89
C THR A 312 -15.68 25.77 11.71
N ILE A 313 -14.58 25.07 11.41
CA ILE A 313 -13.30 25.72 11.11
C ILE A 313 -13.08 25.71 9.61
N ALA A 314 -12.92 26.88 9.03
CA ALA A 314 -12.58 27.05 7.62
C ALA A 314 -11.12 27.47 7.47
N TYR A 315 -10.46 26.97 6.43
CA TYR A 315 -9.10 27.39 6.07
C TYR A 315 -8.87 27.32 4.56
N ILE A 316 -7.89 28.11 4.13
CA ILE A 316 -7.30 28.03 2.79
C ILE A 316 -5.87 27.56 2.98
N SER A 317 -5.42 26.60 2.17
CA SER A 317 -4.02 26.19 2.15
C SER A 317 -3.44 26.12 0.75
N SER A 318 -2.16 26.39 0.65
CA SER A 318 -1.35 26.27 -0.56
C SER A 318 -0.08 25.49 -0.24
N ASP A 319 0.26 24.49 -1.04
CA ASP A 319 1.47 23.68 -0.90
C ASP A 319 2.20 23.64 -2.23
N LEU A 320 3.36 24.25 -2.28
CA LEU A 320 4.22 24.32 -3.46
C LEU A 320 5.54 23.62 -3.13
N TRP A 321 5.97 22.70 -3.99
CA TRP A 321 7.24 22.02 -3.77
C TRP A 321 7.97 21.73 -5.07
N PHE A 322 9.28 21.63 -4.98
CA PHE A 322 10.18 21.23 -6.05
C PHE A 322 11.29 20.34 -5.50
N ALA A 323 11.69 19.34 -6.26
CA ALA A 323 12.81 18.48 -5.93
C ALA A 323 13.67 18.23 -7.17
N HIS A 324 15.00 18.21 -6.96
CA HIS A 324 15.98 17.86 -7.99
C HIS A 324 16.82 16.68 -7.51
N ALA A 325 17.01 15.70 -8.40
CA ALA A 325 17.79 14.50 -8.14
C ALA A 325 19.07 14.48 -8.98
N PHE A 326 20.22 14.44 -8.34
CA PHE A 326 21.50 14.19 -8.98
C PHE A 326 21.78 12.71 -8.97
N SER A 327 21.76 12.07 -10.13
CA SER A 327 22.03 10.63 -10.27
C SER A 327 23.48 10.39 -10.68
N ASN A 328 24.07 9.31 -10.20
CA ASN A 328 25.35 8.84 -10.69
C ASN A 328 25.16 8.26 -12.11
N LYS A 329 25.91 8.76 -13.10
CA LYS A 329 25.80 8.28 -14.49
C LYS A 329 26.12 6.79 -14.65
N ASN A 330 26.91 6.22 -13.74
CA ASN A 330 27.32 4.81 -13.78
C ASN A 330 26.35 3.89 -13.01
N ASP A 331 25.61 4.45 -12.04
CA ASP A 331 24.61 3.73 -11.25
C ASP A 331 23.43 4.66 -10.94
N LEU A 332 22.39 4.58 -11.76
CA LEU A 332 21.19 5.41 -11.63
C LEU A 332 20.36 5.09 -10.36
N SER A 333 20.66 3.98 -9.67
CA SER A 333 19.98 3.63 -8.44
C SER A 333 20.34 4.55 -7.27
N ASP A 334 21.52 5.20 -7.31
CA ASP A 334 22.01 6.13 -6.28
C ASP A 334 21.73 7.57 -6.66
N LYS A 335 21.08 8.30 -5.76
CA LYS A 335 20.71 9.70 -5.97
C LYS A 335 21.02 10.56 -4.76
N ILE A 336 21.40 11.81 -5.03
CA ILE A 336 21.35 12.91 -4.07
C ILE A 336 20.12 13.73 -4.43
N LEU A 337 19.27 14.00 -3.44
CA LEU A 337 18.02 14.73 -3.59
C LEU A 337 18.13 16.09 -2.93
N LEU A 338 17.71 17.14 -3.62
CA LEU A 338 17.47 18.47 -3.05
C LEU A 338 15.98 18.76 -3.14
N ASN A 339 15.38 19.14 -2.01
CA ASN A 339 13.95 19.43 -1.90
C ASN A 339 13.75 20.85 -1.38
N PHE A 340 12.73 21.52 -1.93
CA PHE A 340 12.21 22.78 -1.41
C PHE A 340 10.70 22.70 -1.36
N ARG A 341 10.10 23.20 -0.28
CA ARG A 341 8.65 23.27 -0.08
C ARG A 341 8.28 24.61 0.57
N TYR A 342 7.23 25.20 0.06
CA TYR A 342 6.51 26.31 0.69
C TYR A 342 5.10 25.85 0.97
N TYR A 343 4.68 25.96 2.23
CA TYR A 343 3.33 25.66 2.67
C TYR A 343 2.76 26.89 3.37
N HIS A 344 1.59 27.30 2.91
CA HIS A 344 0.81 28.39 3.49
C HIS A 344 -0.51 27.86 3.99
N GLN A 345 -0.92 28.28 5.18
CA GLN A 345 -2.24 27.99 5.74
C GLN A 345 -2.81 29.22 6.44
N GLN A 346 -4.03 29.56 6.10
CA GLN A 346 -4.76 30.66 6.68
C GLN A 346 -6.14 30.17 7.14
N PHE A 347 -6.41 30.31 8.43
CA PHE A 347 -7.69 29.99 9.02
C PHE A 347 -8.65 31.19 8.93
N SER A 348 -9.92 30.91 8.61
CA SER A 348 -11.00 31.86 8.72
C SER A 348 -11.69 31.62 10.06
N HIS A 349 -11.76 32.64 10.88
CA HIS A 349 -12.37 32.58 12.20
C HIS A 349 -13.78 33.07 12.15
N ASP A 350 -14.75 32.31 12.66
CA ASP A 350 -16.05 32.83 13.00
C ASP A 350 -15.92 33.70 14.25
N ALA A 351 -16.65 34.84 14.31
CA ALA A 351 -16.47 35.90 15.27
C ALA A 351 -16.69 35.52 16.76
N ASN A 352 -17.02 34.28 17.07
CA ASN A 352 -17.40 33.80 18.40
C ASN A 352 -16.35 33.00 19.15
N GLU A 353 -15.15 32.74 18.56
CA GLU A 353 -14.08 32.07 19.28
C GLU A 353 -12.86 32.97 19.49
N PRO A 354 -12.18 32.86 20.64
CA PRO A 354 -10.90 33.55 20.86
C PRO A 354 -9.79 32.90 20.05
N ALA A 355 -9.96 32.88 18.76
CA ALA A 355 -9.10 32.19 17.79
C ALA A 355 -7.69 32.80 17.65
N GLY A 356 -7.42 33.90 18.33
CA GLY A 356 -6.09 34.50 18.41
C GLY A 356 -5.15 33.87 19.42
N GLU A 357 -5.63 32.98 20.28
CA GLU A 357 -4.85 32.43 21.41
C GLU A 357 -4.36 30.99 21.19
N SER A 358 -4.98 30.19 20.32
CA SER A 358 -4.52 28.83 20.06
C SER A 358 -3.37 28.82 19.03
N GLN A 359 -2.21 28.35 19.49
CA GLN A 359 -1.06 28.12 18.61
C GLN A 359 -1.29 26.96 17.62
N PHE A 360 -2.30 26.14 17.87
CA PHE A 360 -2.69 25.04 16.99
C PHE A 360 -3.37 25.54 15.71
N PHE A 361 -4.29 26.51 15.81
CA PHE A 361 -5.01 27.12 14.68
C PHE A 361 -4.34 28.40 14.18
N ARG A 362 -3.02 28.43 14.12
CA ARG A 362 -2.25 29.60 13.67
C ARG A 362 -2.22 29.73 12.15
N ASN A 363 -2.31 30.96 11.66
CA ASN A 363 -1.93 31.27 10.29
C ASN A 363 -0.41 31.16 10.17
N HIS A 364 0.08 30.46 9.16
CA HIS A 364 1.52 30.30 9.03
C HIS A 364 2.01 30.12 7.59
N ASP A 365 3.24 30.56 7.38
CA ASP A 365 4.04 30.34 6.19
C ASP A 365 5.23 29.45 6.57
N PHE A 366 5.29 28.26 6.00
CA PHE A 366 6.34 27.31 6.29
C PHE A 366 7.23 27.07 5.07
N PHE A 367 8.52 27.38 5.23
CA PHE A 367 9.57 27.16 4.25
C PHE A 367 10.42 25.99 4.69
N LEU A 368 10.53 24.95 3.87
CA LEU A 368 11.27 23.73 4.19
C LEU A 368 12.24 23.39 3.07
N GLY A 369 13.51 23.18 3.41
CA GLY A 369 14.54 22.62 2.55
C GLY A 369 14.94 21.21 3.03
N GLY A 370 15.33 20.35 2.11
CA GLY A 370 15.82 19.03 2.44
C GLY A 370 16.93 18.56 1.52
N VAL A 371 17.87 17.79 2.09
CA VAL A 371 18.91 17.06 1.35
C VAL A 371 18.74 15.58 1.67
N GLY A 372 18.68 14.74 0.64
CA GLY A 372 18.52 13.31 0.79
C GLY A 372 19.55 12.49 0.03
N PHE A 373 19.81 11.26 0.52
CA PHE A 373 20.55 10.22 -0.17
C PHE A 373 19.65 9.02 -0.33
N SER A 374 19.44 8.60 -1.56
CA SER A 374 18.49 7.55 -1.91
C SER A 374 19.15 6.46 -2.74
N ARG A 375 18.84 5.20 -2.44
CA ARG A 375 19.06 4.04 -3.31
C ARG A 375 17.79 3.22 -3.38
N ARG A 376 17.33 2.94 -4.60
CA ARG A 376 16.17 2.08 -4.83
C ARG A 376 16.49 0.96 -5.80
N ASN A 377 16.09 -0.24 -5.42
CA ASN A 377 16.02 -1.43 -6.26
C ASN A 377 14.63 -2.07 -6.14
N LEU A 378 14.28 -2.93 -7.08
CA LEU A 378 12.98 -3.60 -7.16
C LEU A 378 13.14 -5.11 -7.13
N TYR A 379 12.24 -5.78 -6.42
CA TYR A 379 12.16 -7.22 -6.30
C TYR A 379 10.74 -7.70 -6.62
N LYS A 380 10.60 -8.57 -7.62
CA LYS A 380 9.30 -9.13 -8.00
C LYS A 380 8.89 -10.23 -7.03
N ASN A 381 7.70 -10.11 -6.48
CA ASN A 381 7.10 -11.09 -5.60
C ASN A 381 5.61 -11.27 -5.93
N ASN A 382 4.92 -12.10 -5.19
CA ASN A 382 3.46 -12.24 -5.23
C ASN A 382 2.93 -12.68 -3.86
N LEU A 383 1.62 -12.59 -3.67
CA LEU A 383 0.96 -12.98 -2.42
C LEU A 383 1.59 -12.25 -1.20
N VAL A 384 1.76 -10.95 -1.31
CA VAL A 384 2.09 -10.07 -0.17
C VAL A 384 0.84 -9.28 0.19
N TYR A 385 0.47 -8.29 -0.61
CA TYR A 385 -0.76 -7.52 -0.45
C TYR A 385 -1.78 -7.79 -1.55
N GLY A 386 -1.34 -8.31 -2.72
CA GLY A 386 -2.18 -8.76 -3.82
C GLY A 386 -2.37 -10.27 -3.82
N TYR A 387 -3.23 -10.75 -4.69
CA TYR A 387 -3.52 -12.16 -4.81
C TYR A 387 -3.32 -12.66 -6.25
N GLY A 388 -2.10 -13.10 -6.56
CA GLY A 388 -1.78 -13.70 -7.85
C GLY A 388 -1.27 -12.73 -8.91
N VAL A 389 -1.31 -11.42 -8.67
CA VAL A 389 -0.65 -10.40 -9.51
C VAL A 389 0.80 -10.23 -9.08
N THR A 390 1.59 -9.69 -10.00
CA THR A 390 2.99 -9.33 -9.72
C THR A 390 3.04 -8.11 -8.81
N GLU A 391 3.86 -8.19 -7.76
CA GLU A 391 4.12 -7.10 -6.82
C GLU A 391 5.60 -6.72 -6.88
N ASP A 392 5.89 -5.49 -7.25
CA ASP A 392 7.25 -4.94 -7.25
C ASP A 392 7.54 -4.31 -5.89
N ILE A 393 8.42 -4.94 -5.13
CA ILE A 393 8.76 -4.54 -3.77
C ILE A 393 10.02 -3.69 -3.83
N PRO A 394 9.94 -2.39 -3.48
CA PRO A 394 11.12 -1.54 -3.37
C PRO A 394 11.99 -1.95 -2.18
N TYR A 395 13.30 -1.95 -2.37
CA TYR A 395 14.28 -2.11 -1.31
C TYR A 395 15.48 -1.23 -1.56
N GLY A 396 16.16 -0.84 -0.49
CA GLY A 396 17.26 0.12 -0.55
C GLY A 396 17.31 0.96 0.70
N HIS A 397 17.63 2.25 0.55
CA HIS A 397 17.66 3.18 1.66
C HIS A 397 17.33 4.61 1.22
N LEU A 398 16.81 5.39 2.15
CA LEU A 398 16.62 6.83 2.05
C LEU A 398 17.06 7.47 3.36
N PHE A 399 18.01 8.37 3.27
CA PHE A 399 18.41 9.27 4.35
C PHE A 399 18.00 10.69 3.95
N GLU A 400 17.41 11.46 4.85
CA GLU A 400 16.96 12.82 4.58
C GLU A 400 17.24 13.72 5.78
N LEU A 401 17.91 14.86 5.53
CA LEU A 401 18.03 15.97 6.46
C LEU A 401 17.12 17.10 6.00
N LYS A 402 16.41 17.72 6.92
CA LYS A 402 15.45 18.78 6.68
C LYS A 402 15.75 19.97 7.57
N ALA A 403 15.63 21.17 7.01
CA ALA A 403 15.71 22.42 7.77
C ALA A 403 14.66 23.40 7.23
N GLY A 404 14.04 24.17 8.09
CA GLY A 404 12.97 25.07 7.69
C GLY A 404 12.74 26.23 8.65
N LEU A 405 11.82 27.11 8.26
CA LEU A 405 11.35 28.25 9.04
C LEU A 405 9.83 28.30 8.96
N ASP A 406 9.17 28.27 10.10
CA ASP A 406 7.72 28.48 10.23
C ASP A 406 7.46 29.88 10.75
N LYS A 407 6.86 30.72 9.93
CA LYS A 407 6.52 32.11 10.26
C LYS A 407 5.02 32.20 10.55
N SER A 408 4.67 32.64 11.75
CA SER A 408 3.30 32.83 12.18
C SER A 408 3.13 34.12 12.99
N GLN A 409 1.90 34.42 13.43
CA GLN A 409 1.64 35.52 14.38
C GLN A 409 2.36 35.34 15.73
N PHE A 410 2.79 34.13 16.08
CA PHE A 410 3.53 33.82 17.31
C PHE A 410 5.06 33.92 17.15
N GLY A 411 5.54 34.34 15.99
CA GLY A 411 6.95 34.49 15.69
C GLY A 411 7.46 33.56 14.58
N VAL A 412 8.79 33.44 14.49
CA VAL A 412 9.48 32.58 13.53
C VAL A 412 10.13 31.44 14.27
N TRP A 413 9.75 30.21 13.92
CA TRP A 413 10.28 29.00 14.55
C TRP A 413 11.13 28.22 13.55
N PRO A 414 12.45 28.12 13.78
CA PRO A 414 13.29 27.22 13.00
C PRO A 414 12.88 25.76 13.20
N TYR A 415 12.93 25.00 12.11
CA TYR A 415 12.62 23.57 12.10
C TYR A 415 13.85 22.76 11.68
N LEU A 416 14.08 21.64 12.35
CA LEU A 416 15.08 20.65 11.98
C LEU A 416 14.48 19.25 12.02
N GLY A 417 14.88 18.42 11.05
CA GLY A 417 14.42 17.03 10.99
C GLY A 417 15.43 16.10 10.35
N VAL A 418 15.45 14.86 10.79
CA VAL A 418 16.21 13.77 10.20
C VAL A 418 15.30 12.56 10.02
N SER A 419 15.39 11.90 8.89
CA SER A 419 14.71 10.61 8.66
C SER A 419 15.66 9.63 7.96
N ILE A 420 15.59 8.37 8.37
CA ILE A 420 16.38 7.27 7.83
C ILE A 420 15.43 6.11 7.62
N SER A 421 15.40 5.57 6.42
CA SER A 421 14.67 4.32 6.14
C SER A 421 15.58 3.36 5.37
N LYS A 422 15.49 2.08 5.69
CA LYS A 422 16.24 1.02 5.02
C LYS A 422 15.40 -0.23 4.90
N ALA A 423 15.32 -0.75 3.68
CA ALA A 423 14.67 -2.03 3.40
C ALA A 423 15.65 -3.02 2.81
N ILE A 424 15.51 -4.28 3.22
CA ILE A 424 16.31 -5.41 2.75
C ILE A 424 15.41 -6.58 2.36
N ILE A 425 15.86 -7.34 1.37
CA ILE A 425 15.23 -8.58 0.94
C ILE A 425 16.14 -9.74 1.34
N GLY A 426 15.61 -10.72 2.06
CA GLY A 426 16.31 -11.95 2.39
C GLY A 426 16.37 -12.91 1.20
N ASN A 427 17.33 -13.85 1.22
CA ASN A 427 17.63 -14.78 0.13
C ASN A 427 16.44 -15.63 -0.38
N GLN A 428 15.37 -15.72 0.39
CA GLN A 428 14.16 -16.48 0.06
C GLN A 428 12.91 -15.59 -0.07
N GLY A 429 13.08 -14.26 -0.26
CA GLY A 429 12.00 -13.33 -0.52
C GLY A 429 11.23 -12.87 0.72
N GLY A 430 11.81 -13.00 1.92
CA GLY A 430 11.37 -12.26 3.09
C GLY A 430 11.82 -10.80 3.02
N TYR A 431 11.12 -9.90 3.66
CA TYR A 431 11.36 -8.45 3.63
C TYR A 431 11.39 -7.86 5.03
N PHE A 432 12.28 -6.91 5.23
CA PHE A 432 12.30 -6.07 6.42
C PHE A 432 12.56 -4.62 6.01
N CYS A 433 11.74 -3.70 6.53
CA CYS A 433 11.94 -2.27 6.40
C CYS A 433 11.94 -1.62 7.77
N GLY A 434 13.02 -0.94 8.13
CA GLY A 434 13.13 -0.12 9.34
C GLY A 434 13.14 1.35 8.99
N LYS A 435 12.46 2.17 9.80
CA LYS A 435 12.43 3.63 9.68
C LYS A 435 12.68 4.28 11.04
N PHE A 436 13.49 5.29 11.04
CA PHE A 436 13.78 6.19 12.15
C PHE A 436 13.50 7.61 11.71
N SER A 437 12.88 8.42 12.55
CA SER A 437 12.67 9.83 12.27
C SER A 437 12.65 10.63 13.57
N LEU A 438 13.24 11.80 13.52
CA LEU A 438 13.27 12.79 14.61
C LEU A 438 13.16 14.17 14.00
N ASP A 439 12.23 14.96 14.47
CA ASP A 439 12.09 16.36 14.05
C ASP A 439 11.50 17.25 15.15
N GLY A 440 11.49 18.57 14.89
CA GLY A 440 10.86 19.53 15.78
C GLY A 440 11.22 20.97 15.43
N PHE A 441 10.48 21.87 16.04
CA PHE A 441 10.72 23.30 15.97
C PHE A 441 11.56 23.74 17.16
N LEU A 442 12.46 24.71 16.94
CA LEU A 442 13.26 25.32 17.96
C LEU A 442 12.61 26.63 18.42
N ASN A 443 12.23 26.72 19.69
CA ASN A 443 11.67 27.91 20.28
C ASN A 443 12.39 28.21 21.59
N GLN A 444 13.05 29.37 21.71
CA GLN A 444 13.75 29.82 22.90
C GLN A 444 14.64 28.74 23.56
N ALA A 445 15.48 28.07 22.74
CA ALA A 445 16.39 27.00 23.13
C ALA A 445 15.73 25.67 23.59
N SER A 446 14.43 25.51 23.37
CA SER A 446 13.71 24.26 23.58
C SER A 446 13.17 23.69 22.27
N VAL A 447 13.08 22.36 22.17
CA VAL A 447 12.36 21.69 21.09
C VAL A 447 10.87 21.71 21.40
N THR A 448 10.07 22.24 20.49
CA THR A 448 8.61 22.26 20.55
C THR A 448 8.03 21.56 19.33
N GLN A 449 6.84 21.01 19.46
CA GLN A 449 6.18 20.27 18.38
C GLN A 449 7.07 19.18 17.77
N GLY A 450 7.95 18.60 18.61
CA GLY A 450 8.88 17.56 18.17
C GLY A 450 8.19 16.21 18.06
N THR A 451 8.70 15.37 17.17
CA THR A 451 8.22 14.00 16.96
C THR A 451 9.40 13.04 16.86
N PHE A 452 9.37 11.99 17.64
CA PHE A 452 10.31 10.88 17.58
C PHE A 452 9.56 9.63 17.13
N MET A 453 10.00 8.98 16.05
CA MET A 453 9.36 7.78 15.50
C MET A 453 10.40 6.71 15.17
N VAL A 454 10.12 5.49 15.57
CA VAL A 454 10.82 4.27 15.12
C VAL A 454 9.77 3.27 14.64
N SER A 455 9.91 2.78 13.43
CA SER A 455 9.00 1.75 12.94
C SER A 455 9.75 0.63 12.22
N GLY A 456 9.16 -0.56 12.24
CA GLY A 456 9.67 -1.74 11.56
C GLY A 456 8.54 -2.54 10.94
N ASN A 457 8.68 -2.87 9.66
CA ASN A 457 7.73 -3.70 8.92
C ASN A 457 8.45 -4.94 8.41
N PHE A 458 7.92 -6.09 8.68
CA PHE A 458 8.46 -7.37 8.25
C PHE A 458 7.37 -8.23 7.62
N PHE A 459 7.71 -8.93 6.53
CA PHE A 459 6.96 -10.10 6.11
C PHE A 459 7.88 -11.28 5.81
N SER A 460 7.40 -12.49 6.11
CA SER A 460 8.16 -13.71 5.89
C SER A 460 8.27 -14.08 4.41
N LYS A 461 9.21 -14.97 4.08
CA LYS A 461 9.13 -15.72 2.83
C LYS A 461 7.78 -16.42 2.70
N LYS A 462 7.42 -16.80 1.48
CA LYS A 462 6.24 -17.62 1.24
C LYS A 462 6.48 -19.03 1.82
N MET A 463 5.62 -19.44 2.72
CA MET A 463 5.62 -20.75 3.37
C MET A 463 4.36 -21.52 2.97
N TYR A 464 4.29 -22.81 3.25
CA TYR A 464 3.14 -23.65 2.91
C TYR A 464 2.66 -24.42 4.12
N ALA A 465 1.34 -24.42 4.35
CA ALA A 465 0.69 -25.24 5.37
C ALA A 465 -0.65 -25.74 4.81
N PHE A 466 -0.93 -27.03 5.02
CA PHE A 466 -2.14 -27.69 4.52
C PHE A 466 -2.36 -27.53 2.99
N GLY A 467 -1.24 -27.43 2.23
CA GLY A 467 -1.27 -27.23 0.79
C GLY A 467 -1.49 -25.80 0.30
N ASP A 468 -1.76 -24.84 1.17
CA ASP A 468 -1.93 -23.44 0.82
C ASP A 468 -0.69 -22.61 1.21
N PRO A 469 -0.34 -21.57 0.43
CA PRO A 469 0.69 -20.62 0.80
C PRO A 469 0.21 -19.72 1.96
N PHE A 470 1.14 -19.37 2.84
CA PHE A 470 0.92 -18.39 3.90
C PHE A 470 2.14 -17.51 4.13
N ARG A 471 1.91 -16.34 4.72
CA ARG A 471 2.93 -15.40 5.18
C ARG A 471 2.63 -14.87 6.56
N GLN A 472 3.68 -14.47 7.25
CA GLN A 472 3.61 -13.75 8.51
C GLN A 472 3.99 -12.29 8.25
N PHE A 473 3.27 -11.38 8.90
CA PHE A 473 3.49 -9.94 8.90
C PHE A 473 3.69 -9.48 10.33
N ILE A 474 4.67 -8.63 10.53
CA ILE A 474 4.97 -8.01 11.82
C ILE A 474 5.17 -6.52 11.57
N ASN A 475 4.38 -5.69 12.24
CA ASN A 475 4.56 -4.25 12.24
C ASN A 475 4.79 -3.78 13.68
N LEU A 476 5.85 -3.01 13.87
CA LEU A 476 6.20 -2.37 15.13
C LEU A 476 6.29 -0.87 14.88
N GLU A 477 5.66 -0.08 15.73
CA GLU A 477 5.78 1.38 15.69
C GLU A 477 5.87 1.93 17.10
N PHE A 478 6.88 2.74 17.35
CA PHE A 478 7.01 3.60 18.50
C PHE A 478 6.96 5.06 18.05
N LEU A 479 6.03 5.82 18.61
CA LEU A 479 5.82 7.24 18.31
C LEU A 479 5.73 8.02 19.62
N SER A 480 6.49 9.10 19.72
CA SER A 480 6.51 9.97 20.91
C SER A 480 6.56 11.44 20.51
N GLY A 481 5.70 12.24 21.10
CA GLY A 481 5.71 13.68 21.00
C GLY A 481 6.70 14.31 21.98
N ILE A 482 7.25 15.46 21.60
CA ILE A 482 8.13 16.29 22.41
C ILE A 482 7.51 17.69 22.47
N ASN A 483 7.04 18.10 23.65
CA ASN A 483 6.39 19.42 23.87
C ASN A 483 5.31 19.73 22.81
N ARG A 484 4.37 18.79 22.64
CA ARG A 484 3.23 18.92 21.73
C ARG A 484 2.19 19.91 22.30
N PHE A 485 1.34 20.44 21.42
CA PHE A 485 0.20 21.22 21.86
C PHE A 485 -0.79 20.36 22.67
N LYS A 486 -1.53 20.96 23.58
CA LYS A 486 -2.48 20.23 24.44
C LYS A 486 -3.62 19.57 23.67
N GLU A 487 -3.94 20.13 22.51
CA GLU A 487 -4.96 19.66 21.59
C GLU A 487 -4.51 18.41 20.82
N GLU A 488 -3.19 18.15 20.76
CA GLU A 488 -2.62 17.02 20.05
C GLU A 488 -2.38 15.85 21.00
N TYR A 489 -2.89 14.69 20.65
CA TYR A 489 -2.69 13.46 21.42
C TYR A 489 -2.66 12.25 20.49
N LEU A 490 -2.05 11.19 20.96
CA LEU A 490 -2.07 9.88 20.32
C LEU A 490 -3.20 9.04 20.89
N THR A 491 -3.76 8.18 20.05
CA THR A 491 -4.73 7.15 20.44
C THR A 491 -4.25 5.78 20.00
N ILE A 492 -4.93 4.74 20.46
CA ILE A 492 -4.69 3.34 20.03
C ILE A 492 -5.88 2.76 19.26
N ASP A 493 -6.73 3.63 18.74
CA ASP A 493 -7.92 3.25 18.00
C ASP A 493 -7.59 2.61 16.65
N GLY A 494 -8.37 1.61 16.29
CA GLY A 494 -8.55 1.03 14.97
C GLY A 494 -7.34 1.04 14.03
N ARG A 495 -7.16 2.11 13.27
CA ARG A 495 -6.12 2.25 12.25
C ARG A 495 -4.71 2.42 12.85
N PHE A 496 -4.60 3.10 14.00
CA PHE A 496 -3.34 3.49 14.59
C PHE A 496 -2.85 2.55 15.70
N GLY A 497 -3.66 1.60 16.11
CA GLY A 497 -3.32 0.72 17.22
C GLY A 497 -3.92 -0.66 17.08
N ILE A 498 -5.01 -0.89 17.82
CA ILE A 498 -5.68 -2.18 17.93
C ILE A 498 -6.90 -2.18 17.02
N ARG A 499 -6.97 -3.13 16.11
CA ARG A 499 -8.09 -3.27 15.16
C ARG A 499 -9.42 -3.45 15.90
N ASP A 500 -10.47 -2.74 15.43
CA ASP A 500 -11.84 -2.75 15.98
C ASP A 500 -11.96 -2.21 17.42
N PHE A 501 -10.91 -1.59 17.91
CA PHE A 501 -10.91 -0.94 19.21
C PHE A 501 -11.25 0.54 19.01
N TYR A 502 -12.27 1.02 19.71
CA TYR A 502 -12.73 2.41 19.61
C TYR A 502 -12.96 2.94 21.03
N THR A 503 -12.32 4.03 21.36
CA THR A 503 -12.48 4.73 22.64
C THR A 503 -12.13 6.21 22.48
N SER A 504 -12.91 7.08 23.11
CA SER A 504 -12.62 8.53 23.21
C SER A 504 -11.72 8.88 24.38
N ASP A 505 -11.55 7.95 25.34
CA ASP A 505 -10.99 8.24 26.66
C ASP A 505 -9.49 8.02 26.75
N LEU A 506 -8.95 7.19 25.85
CA LEU A 506 -7.52 6.86 25.86
C LEU A 506 -6.74 7.84 25.00
N LYS A 507 -6.06 8.76 25.67
CA LYS A 507 -5.20 9.78 25.05
C LYS A 507 -3.82 9.72 25.68
N GLY A 508 -2.79 9.93 24.89
CA GLY A 508 -1.41 9.95 25.38
C GLY A 508 -0.48 10.72 24.46
N ASN A 509 0.75 10.88 24.87
CA ASN A 509 1.79 11.56 24.11
C ASN A 509 2.86 10.60 23.55
N CYS A 510 2.76 9.33 23.92
CA CYS A 510 3.67 8.27 23.53
C CYS A 510 2.91 6.98 23.29
N ARG A 511 3.15 6.33 22.15
CA ARG A 511 2.48 5.10 21.73
C ARG A 511 3.49 4.07 21.24
N LEU A 512 3.31 2.82 21.66
CA LEU A 512 4.02 1.66 21.11
C LEU A 512 3.00 0.63 20.62
N ASN A 513 3.03 0.32 19.34
CA ASN A 513 2.17 -0.67 18.70
C ASN A 513 2.98 -1.86 18.20
N LEU A 514 2.45 -3.06 18.40
CA LEU A 514 2.93 -4.29 17.78
C LEU A 514 1.76 -5.02 17.15
N ASN A 515 1.75 -5.13 15.83
CA ASN A 515 0.74 -5.86 15.08
C ASN A 515 1.37 -7.12 14.46
N LEU A 516 0.81 -8.27 14.80
CA LEU A 516 1.19 -9.57 14.30
C LEU A 516 0.04 -10.12 13.46
N GLU A 517 0.35 -10.60 12.26
CA GLU A 517 -0.68 -11.19 11.39
C GLU A 517 -0.10 -12.38 10.64
N MET A 518 -0.86 -13.46 10.53
CA MET A 518 -0.57 -14.60 9.67
C MET A 518 -1.69 -14.77 8.66
N VAL A 519 -1.38 -14.58 7.38
CA VAL A 519 -2.32 -14.65 6.26
C VAL A 519 -2.11 -15.93 5.49
N ARG A 520 -3.17 -16.72 5.32
CA ARG A 520 -3.21 -17.90 4.48
C ARG A 520 -4.00 -17.59 3.22
N TYR A 521 -3.42 -17.85 2.06
CA TYR A 521 -4.02 -17.60 0.75
C TYR A 521 -4.69 -18.89 0.26
N LEU A 522 -6.02 -18.89 0.24
CA LEU A 522 -6.80 -20.05 -0.13
C LEU A 522 -6.77 -20.25 -1.66
N LYS A 523 -6.70 -21.48 -2.11
CA LYS A 523 -6.73 -21.82 -3.56
C LYS A 523 -8.12 -21.63 -4.20
N TRP A 524 -9.10 -21.14 -3.43
CA TRP A 524 -10.43 -20.92 -3.95
C TRP A 524 -10.45 -19.74 -4.91
N ASN A 525 -11.08 -19.97 -6.05
CA ASN A 525 -11.35 -18.93 -7.03
C ASN A 525 -12.82 -19.06 -7.46
N LEU A 526 -13.59 -18.04 -7.12
CA LEU A 526 -15.01 -17.96 -7.43
C LEU A 526 -15.27 -16.75 -8.32
N TYR A 527 -15.46 -16.96 -9.62
CA TYR A 527 -15.63 -15.87 -10.60
C TYR A 527 -14.54 -14.78 -10.58
N GLY A 528 -13.29 -15.17 -10.34
CA GLY A 528 -12.19 -14.23 -10.16
C GLY A 528 -12.02 -13.72 -8.72
N PHE A 529 -12.98 -13.98 -7.84
CA PHE A 529 -12.82 -13.68 -6.43
C PHE A 529 -11.86 -14.65 -5.76
N ARG A 530 -10.92 -14.09 -5.03
CA ARG A 530 -9.90 -14.77 -4.24
C ARG A 530 -10.16 -14.58 -2.77
N PHE A 531 -9.69 -15.51 -1.98
CA PHE A 531 -9.99 -15.57 -0.57
C PHE A 531 -8.74 -15.77 0.26
N THR A 532 -8.63 -15.03 1.36
CA THR A 532 -7.64 -15.28 2.41
C THR A 532 -8.34 -15.40 3.74
N ASN A 533 -7.83 -16.26 4.60
CA ASN A 533 -8.14 -16.18 6.01
C ASN A 533 -6.88 -15.80 6.77
N TYR A 534 -7.04 -15.10 7.89
CA TYR A 534 -5.93 -14.67 8.69
C TYR A 534 -6.26 -14.71 10.18
N ILE A 535 -5.22 -14.84 10.98
CA ILE A 535 -5.26 -14.64 12.42
C ILE A 535 -4.32 -13.49 12.76
N PHE A 536 -4.66 -12.74 13.80
CA PHE A 536 -3.87 -11.60 14.21
C PHE A 536 -3.86 -11.39 15.70
N SER A 537 -2.84 -10.66 16.18
CA SER A 537 -2.75 -10.13 17.52
C SER A 537 -2.17 -8.73 17.46
N ASP A 538 -2.90 -7.77 17.98
CA ASP A 538 -2.49 -6.38 18.12
C ASP A 538 -2.24 -6.09 19.59
N ILE A 539 -1.13 -5.44 19.91
CA ILE A 539 -0.75 -5.04 21.25
C ILE A 539 -0.35 -3.56 21.20
N ALA A 540 -0.91 -2.76 22.08
CA ALA A 540 -0.61 -1.34 22.15
C ALA A 540 -0.37 -0.90 23.60
N PHE A 541 0.58 0.01 23.75
CA PHE A 541 0.83 0.76 24.97
C PHE A 541 0.65 2.24 24.67
N LEU A 542 0.02 2.95 25.60
CA LEU A 542 -0.22 4.39 25.50
C LEU A 542 0.18 5.04 26.82
N SER A 543 0.91 6.14 26.77
CA SER A 543 1.40 6.85 27.95
C SER A 543 1.61 8.33 27.64
N ASP A 544 1.55 9.16 28.65
CA ASP A 544 1.93 10.58 28.54
C ASP A 544 3.44 10.80 28.46
N GLN A 545 4.24 9.84 28.91
CA GLN A 545 5.70 9.94 28.91
C GLN A 545 6.37 8.66 28.42
N ALA A 546 7.34 8.79 27.53
CA ALA A 546 8.11 7.66 27.00
C ALA A 546 8.79 6.80 28.08
N LYS A 547 9.21 7.40 29.20
CA LYS A 547 9.87 6.68 30.32
C LYS A 547 8.93 5.75 31.07
N SER A 548 7.62 5.97 31.01
CA SER A 548 6.62 5.19 31.71
C SER A 548 5.85 4.22 30.85
N ILE A 549 6.11 4.16 29.56
CA ILE A 549 5.29 3.42 28.58
C ILE A 549 5.05 1.93 28.95
N PHE A 550 6.02 1.27 29.58
CA PHE A 550 5.87 -0.12 30.04
C PHE A 550 5.35 -0.25 31.50
N LYS A 551 5.09 0.88 32.15
CA LYS A 551 4.50 0.91 33.50
C LYS A 551 2.99 1.12 33.46
N GLU A 552 2.50 1.68 32.34
CA GLU A 552 1.09 1.87 32.09
C GLU A 552 0.42 0.57 31.63
N ASP A 553 -0.89 0.59 31.59
CA ASP A 553 -1.67 -0.54 31.11
C ASP A 553 -1.41 -0.75 29.62
N PHE A 554 -1.33 -2.02 29.24
CA PHE A 554 -1.31 -2.40 27.83
C PHE A 554 -2.70 -2.85 27.38
N TYR A 555 -2.99 -2.65 26.12
CA TYR A 555 -4.22 -3.06 25.47
C TYR A 555 -3.91 -4.09 24.40
N ALA A 556 -4.83 -5.02 24.18
CA ALA A 556 -4.61 -6.08 23.21
C ALA A 556 -5.92 -6.47 22.51
N GLY A 557 -5.80 -6.81 21.22
CA GLY A 557 -6.84 -7.43 20.43
C GLY A 557 -6.31 -8.72 19.79
N ILE A 558 -7.06 -9.80 19.84
CA ILE A 558 -6.74 -11.06 19.19
C ILE A 558 -7.93 -11.44 18.33
N GLY A 559 -7.68 -11.81 17.08
CA GLY A 559 -8.79 -12.06 16.19
C GLY A 559 -8.47 -12.93 14.99
N THR A 560 -9.51 -13.15 14.23
CA THR A 560 -9.45 -13.82 12.94
C THR A 560 -10.31 -13.08 11.93
N GLY A 561 -9.94 -13.18 10.68
CA GLY A 561 -10.69 -12.54 9.62
C GLY A 561 -10.62 -13.29 8.30
N PHE A 562 -11.44 -12.83 7.39
CA PHE A 562 -11.60 -13.38 6.06
C PHE A 562 -11.65 -12.22 5.06
N ARG A 563 -10.71 -12.22 4.09
CA ARG A 563 -10.65 -11.20 3.05
C ARG A 563 -11.09 -11.79 1.72
N ILE A 564 -11.92 -11.03 1.02
CA ILE A 564 -12.43 -11.34 -0.32
C ILE A 564 -12.00 -10.23 -1.25
N PHE A 565 -11.40 -10.56 -2.36
CA PHE A 565 -11.01 -9.57 -3.36
C PHE A 565 -10.94 -10.15 -4.76
N ASN A 566 -10.98 -9.27 -5.75
CA ASN A 566 -10.89 -9.61 -7.16
C ASN A 566 -10.04 -8.56 -7.85
N GLU A 567 -8.88 -8.96 -8.35
CA GLU A 567 -7.91 -8.04 -8.95
C GLU A 567 -8.40 -7.41 -10.27
N SER A 568 -9.33 -8.08 -10.97
CA SER A 568 -9.93 -7.57 -12.21
C SER A 568 -11.00 -6.50 -11.99
N LEU A 569 -11.43 -6.28 -10.75
CA LEU A 569 -12.48 -5.32 -10.40
C LEU A 569 -11.90 -4.12 -9.63
N VAL A 570 -12.57 -2.98 -9.80
CA VAL A 570 -12.28 -1.77 -9.02
C VAL A 570 -13.18 -1.73 -7.79
N PHE A 571 -12.79 -2.40 -6.74
CA PHE A 571 -13.44 -2.28 -5.44
C PHE A 571 -12.45 -2.52 -4.30
N LYS A 572 -12.78 -2.05 -3.13
CA LYS A 572 -11.98 -2.27 -1.94
C LYS A 572 -12.05 -3.74 -1.52
N ILE A 573 -10.98 -4.25 -0.93
CA ILE A 573 -10.96 -5.59 -0.33
C ILE A 573 -12.05 -5.66 0.74
N ILE A 574 -12.96 -6.62 0.62
CA ILE A 574 -13.96 -6.88 1.66
C ILE A 574 -13.26 -7.63 2.78
N ASP A 575 -13.19 -7.05 3.96
CA ASP A 575 -12.61 -7.64 5.17
C ASP A 575 -13.71 -7.89 6.21
N ILE A 576 -13.89 -9.14 6.57
CA ILE A 576 -14.85 -9.58 7.60
C ILE A 576 -14.01 -10.09 8.76
N ARG A 577 -14.17 -9.47 9.94
CA ARG A 577 -13.27 -9.70 11.05
C ARG A 577 -14.03 -9.84 12.38
N LEU A 578 -13.50 -10.72 13.24
CA LEU A 578 -13.92 -10.88 14.63
C LEU A 578 -12.70 -10.68 15.53
N THR A 579 -12.80 -9.74 16.44
CA THR A 579 -11.74 -9.39 17.41
C THR A 579 -12.23 -9.60 18.83
N TRP A 580 -11.41 -10.22 19.65
CA TRP A 580 -11.60 -10.34 21.09
C TRP A 580 -10.58 -9.48 21.83
N PHE A 581 -11.05 -8.72 22.81
CA PHE A 581 -10.22 -7.85 23.65
C PHE A 581 -10.00 -8.48 25.02
N PRO A 582 -8.83 -9.10 25.30
CA PRO A 582 -8.51 -9.69 26.61
C PRO A 582 -8.40 -8.63 27.70
N VAL A 583 -8.01 -7.41 27.35
CA VAL A 583 -8.06 -6.22 28.22
C VAL A 583 -9.23 -5.36 27.75
N ARG A 584 -10.20 -5.14 28.61
CA ARG A 584 -11.44 -4.43 28.23
C ARG A 584 -11.18 -2.95 28.00
N PRO A 585 -11.86 -2.35 27.02
CA PRO A 585 -11.91 -0.91 26.87
C PRO A 585 -12.46 -0.25 28.15
N PRO A 586 -12.00 0.95 28.53
CA PRO A 586 -12.44 1.66 29.73
C PRO A 586 -13.95 1.84 29.86
N GLU A 587 -14.63 2.04 28.75
CA GLU A 587 -16.08 2.33 28.68
C GLU A 587 -16.98 1.09 28.90
N GLY A 588 -16.44 -0.05 29.34
CA GLY A 588 -17.24 -1.25 29.62
C GLY A 588 -17.90 -1.90 28.42
N ARG A 589 -17.46 -1.59 27.21
CA ARG A 589 -17.96 -2.15 25.95
C ARG A 589 -17.78 -3.66 25.87
N ILE A 590 -18.53 -4.29 24.97
CA ILE A 590 -18.48 -5.73 24.74
C ILE A 590 -17.03 -6.13 24.38
N PRO A 591 -16.48 -7.23 24.96
CA PRO A 591 -15.10 -7.65 24.71
C PRO A 591 -14.87 -8.22 23.31
N PHE A 592 -15.77 -7.96 22.37
CA PHE A 592 -15.71 -8.41 20.99
C PHE A 592 -15.99 -7.25 20.03
N GLY A 593 -15.16 -7.12 19.02
CA GLY A 593 -15.37 -6.26 17.87
C GLY A 593 -15.67 -7.09 16.63
N THR A 594 -16.59 -6.61 15.80
CA THR A 594 -16.84 -7.16 14.47
C THR A 594 -16.74 -6.03 13.46
N ASN A 595 -16.16 -6.31 12.32
CA ASN A 595 -16.03 -5.33 11.25
C ASN A 595 -16.33 -5.97 9.90
N LEU A 596 -17.10 -5.24 9.09
CA LEU A 596 -17.27 -5.47 7.66
C LEU A 596 -16.84 -4.20 6.95
N GLN A 597 -15.62 -4.17 6.46
CA GLN A 597 -14.99 -2.97 5.95
C GLN A 597 -14.39 -3.18 4.55
N GLY A 598 -14.45 -2.13 3.73
CA GLY A 598 -13.64 -2.05 2.52
C GLY A 598 -12.22 -1.57 2.84
N LEU A 599 -11.23 -2.42 2.65
CA LEU A 599 -9.83 -2.08 2.83
C LEU A 599 -9.17 -1.62 1.52
N THR A 600 -8.37 -0.57 1.61
CA THR A 600 -7.45 -0.20 0.52
C THR A 600 -6.23 -1.12 0.57
N LYS A 601 -5.75 -1.55 -0.60
CA LYS A 601 -4.53 -2.36 -0.70
C LYS A 601 -3.35 -1.59 -0.11
N SER A 602 -2.61 -2.24 0.78
CA SER A 602 -1.38 -1.66 1.34
C SER A 602 -0.31 -1.48 0.25
N THR A 603 0.50 -0.45 0.38
CA THR A 603 1.60 -0.12 -0.53
C THR A 603 2.92 -0.13 0.23
N PHE A 604 4.01 -0.37 -0.50
CA PHE A 604 5.36 -0.29 0.05
C PHE A 604 5.86 1.14 0.04
N ASP A 605 6.73 1.48 1.00
CA ASP A 605 7.50 2.71 0.93
C ASP A 605 8.40 2.69 -0.32
N ASP A 606 8.39 3.78 -1.08
CA ASP A 606 9.25 3.96 -2.24
C ASP A 606 10.44 4.87 -1.86
N PHE A 607 11.66 4.41 -2.14
CA PHE A 607 12.90 5.11 -1.79
C PHE A 607 13.30 6.18 -2.82
N LEU A 608 12.46 6.54 -3.79
CA LEU A 608 12.79 7.56 -4.81
C LEU A 608 12.86 9.00 -4.29
N GLY A 609 12.38 9.22 -3.08
CA GLY A 609 12.22 10.56 -2.52
C GLY A 609 10.87 11.18 -2.93
N ARG A 610 10.39 12.05 -2.07
CA ARG A 610 9.11 12.77 -2.21
C ARG A 610 9.34 14.23 -1.81
N LYS A 611 8.27 15.02 -1.82
CA LYS A 611 8.31 16.31 -1.14
C LYS A 611 8.71 16.10 0.32
N SER A 612 9.59 16.94 0.85
CA SER A 612 9.92 16.91 2.27
C SER A 612 8.67 17.22 3.11
N GLU A 613 8.42 16.39 4.11
CA GLU A 613 7.27 16.53 5.01
C GLU A 613 7.71 16.55 6.46
N ILE A 614 6.94 17.23 7.30
CA ILE A 614 6.99 17.11 8.75
C ILE A 614 6.53 15.69 9.11
N ILE A 615 7.10 15.09 10.14
CA ILE A 615 6.64 13.80 10.63
C ILE A 615 5.24 13.99 11.22
N ARG A 616 4.28 13.19 10.74
CA ARG A 616 2.92 13.24 11.28
C ARG A 616 2.92 12.68 12.70
N TYR A 617 2.29 13.43 13.60
CA TYR A 617 2.06 13.04 14.98
C TYR A 617 0.60 12.63 15.13
N GLN A 618 0.31 11.36 14.78
CA GLN A 618 -1.03 10.77 14.90
C GLN A 618 -0.97 9.25 14.90
#